data_2565ea13eca63aad4b9c35ff73a1d8c6
#
_entry.id   2565ea13eca63aad4b9c35ff73a1d8c6
#
_cell.length_a   1.000
_cell.length_b   1.000
_cell.length_c   1.000
_cell.angle_alpha   90.00
_cell.angle_beta   90.00
_cell.angle_gamma   90.00
#
_symmetry.space_group_name_H-M   'P 1'
#
loop_
_entity.id
_entity.type
_entity.pdbx_description
1 polymer ?
#
loop_
_entity_poly.entity_id
_entity_poly.type
_entity_poly.pdbx_seq_one_letter_code
_entity_poly.pdbx_strand_id
1 'polypeptide(L)'
;MDAFARTRLLLGEDGMEKLKNARVAVFGLGGVGGYVVEALARSGVGALDLVDHDTVSLTNINRQLLALHSTVGLSKAEAAKRRVLDINPEAKVVAHEKFYGPDTAAEFDFTGYDYIVDAIDTVTAKLALIDRAKAAGTPILCCLGTGNKLDPTKFQITDISKTSVCPLARVMRKECAKRGYQGVKVLFSTEDPIAAKLESTEELPEGRRSLPGSVAFVPSVAGLLIAGEVVKDLIR
;
A
#
# COMPACT_ATOMS: atom_id res chain seq x y z
N MET A 1 23.37 -15.08 14.15
CA MET A 1 23.39 -14.45 12.81
C MET A 1 22.20 -13.50 12.75
N ASP A 2 22.38 -12.28 12.25
CA ASP A 2 21.32 -11.28 12.12
C ASP A 2 20.64 -11.43 10.76
N ALA A 3 19.31 -11.56 10.74
CA ALA A 3 18.51 -11.69 9.51
C ALA A 3 18.65 -10.47 8.58
N PHE A 4 18.97 -9.30 9.15
CA PHE A 4 19.09 -8.03 8.43
C PHE A 4 20.55 -7.62 8.16
N ALA A 5 21.52 -8.51 8.34
CA ALA A 5 22.95 -8.19 8.19
C ALA A 5 23.28 -7.53 6.84
N ARG A 6 22.70 -7.99 5.74
CA ARG A 6 22.94 -7.39 4.41
C ARG A 6 22.29 -6.02 4.25
N THR A 7 21.12 -5.80 4.83
CA THR A 7 20.45 -4.48 4.87
C THR A 7 21.31 -3.49 5.65
N ARG A 8 21.86 -3.92 6.78
CA ARG A 8 22.76 -3.14 7.64
C ARG A 8 24.01 -2.65 6.92
N LEU A 9 24.58 -3.44 6.01
CA LEU A 9 25.73 -3.02 5.20
C LEU A 9 25.44 -1.79 4.32
N LEU A 10 24.18 -1.59 3.93
CA LEU A 10 23.77 -0.46 3.08
C LEU A 10 23.21 0.71 3.89
N LEU A 11 22.46 0.43 4.95
CA LEU A 11 21.75 1.47 5.73
C LEU A 11 22.52 1.92 6.98
N GLY A 12 23.55 1.19 7.39
CA GLY A 12 24.30 1.44 8.62
C GLY A 12 23.50 1.12 9.89
N GLU A 13 24.15 1.26 11.05
CA GLU A 13 23.52 1.02 12.36
C GLU A 13 22.39 2.03 12.63
N ASP A 14 22.64 3.31 12.34
CA ASP A 14 21.68 4.40 12.57
C ASP A 14 20.38 4.19 11.74
N GLY A 15 20.54 3.78 10.48
CA GLY A 15 19.39 3.48 9.62
C GLY A 15 18.58 2.28 10.12
N MET A 16 19.26 1.23 10.58
CA MET A 16 18.60 0.04 11.15
C MET A 16 17.89 0.37 12.47
N GLU A 17 18.48 1.21 13.32
CA GLU A 17 17.87 1.65 14.57
C GLU A 17 16.60 2.49 14.31
N LYS A 18 16.63 3.42 13.34
CA LYS A 18 15.45 4.18 12.91
C LYS A 18 14.34 3.26 12.43
N LEU A 19 14.65 2.27 11.56
CA LEU A 19 13.66 1.31 11.07
C LEU A 19 13.08 0.44 12.19
N LYS A 20 13.91 -0.03 13.10
CA LYS A 20 13.50 -0.84 14.26
C LYS A 20 12.52 -0.09 15.17
N ASN A 21 12.68 1.22 15.30
CA ASN A 21 11.81 2.05 16.12
C ASN A 21 10.60 2.61 15.37
N ALA A 22 10.57 2.50 14.02
CA ALA A 22 9.51 3.02 13.20
C ALA A 22 8.23 2.19 13.26
N ARG A 23 7.08 2.88 13.24
CA ARG A 23 5.73 2.31 13.13
C ARG A 23 5.06 2.77 11.84
N VAL A 24 4.75 1.84 10.95
CA VAL A 24 4.13 2.11 9.66
C VAL A 24 2.74 1.49 9.60
N ALA A 25 1.74 2.28 9.20
CA ALA A 25 0.40 1.78 8.90
C ALA A 25 0.22 1.55 7.40
N VAL A 26 -0.25 0.36 7.02
CA VAL A 26 -0.54 0.01 5.62
C VAL A 26 -2.02 -0.27 5.48
N PHE A 27 -2.69 0.58 4.72
CA PHE A 27 -4.13 0.50 4.43
C PHE A 27 -4.35 -0.14 3.05
N GLY A 28 -5.02 -1.30 3.05
CA GLY A 28 -5.22 -2.15 1.87
C GLY A 28 -4.08 -3.17 1.69
N LEU A 29 -4.39 -4.46 1.77
CA LEU A 29 -3.44 -5.57 1.69
C LEU A 29 -3.63 -6.42 0.43
N GLY A 30 -4.01 -5.76 -0.65
CA GLY A 30 -4.16 -6.37 -1.97
C GLY A 30 -2.84 -6.60 -2.70
N GLY A 31 -2.90 -6.50 -4.04
CA GLY A 31 -1.74 -6.73 -4.92
C GLY A 31 -0.57 -5.75 -4.73
N VAL A 32 -0.82 -4.56 -4.19
CA VAL A 32 0.23 -3.57 -3.85
C VAL A 32 0.61 -3.68 -2.40
N GLY A 33 -0.36 -3.52 -1.48
CA GLY A 33 -0.09 -3.43 -0.04
C GLY A 33 0.57 -4.69 0.53
N GLY A 34 0.24 -5.88 0.03
CA GLY A 34 0.91 -7.11 0.44
C GLY A 34 2.42 -7.08 0.18
N TYR A 35 2.85 -6.54 -0.97
CA TYR A 35 4.28 -6.39 -1.29
C TYR A 35 4.94 -5.22 -0.56
N VAL A 36 4.19 -4.17 -0.20
CA VAL A 36 4.68 -3.13 0.71
C VAL A 36 5.02 -3.74 2.06
N VAL A 37 4.09 -4.46 2.67
CA VAL A 37 4.27 -5.12 3.97
C VAL A 37 5.45 -6.09 3.96
N GLU A 38 5.56 -6.92 2.92
CA GLU A 38 6.67 -7.86 2.72
C GLU A 38 8.02 -7.13 2.75
N ALA A 39 8.16 -6.06 1.98
CA ALA A 39 9.42 -5.35 1.87
C ALA A 39 9.75 -4.57 3.15
N LEU A 40 8.77 -3.96 3.83
CA LEU A 40 8.97 -3.28 5.11
C LEU A 40 9.42 -4.26 6.21
N ALA A 41 8.77 -5.43 6.30
CA ALA A 41 9.15 -6.48 7.24
C ALA A 41 10.60 -6.95 7.00
N ARG A 42 10.99 -7.20 5.73
CA ARG A 42 12.34 -7.60 5.32
C ARG A 42 13.38 -6.49 5.44
N SER A 43 12.96 -5.25 5.59
CA SER A 43 13.85 -4.11 5.87
C SER A 43 14.08 -3.88 7.36
N GLY A 44 13.37 -4.59 8.23
CA GLY A 44 13.54 -4.49 9.69
C GLY A 44 12.68 -3.40 10.35
N VAL A 45 11.56 -2.98 9.71
CA VAL A 45 10.60 -2.08 10.35
C VAL A 45 10.02 -2.75 11.59
N GLY A 46 10.07 -2.04 12.72
CA GLY A 46 9.78 -2.61 14.03
C GLY A 46 8.31 -2.69 14.41
N ALA A 47 7.43 -1.88 13.80
CA ALA A 47 6.00 -1.96 14.05
C ALA A 47 5.19 -1.73 12.78
N LEU A 48 4.17 -2.58 12.57
CA LEU A 48 3.28 -2.55 11.40
C LEU A 48 1.83 -2.66 11.85
N ASP A 49 1.01 -1.70 11.42
CA ASP A 49 -0.44 -1.75 11.49
C ASP A 49 -0.99 -2.11 10.11
N LEU A 50 -1.69 -3.23 10.03
CA LEU A 50 -2.14 -3.86 8.78
C LEU A 50 -3.66 -3.77 8.70
N VAL A 51 -4.18 -2.93 7.79
CA VAL A 51 -5.61 -2.64 7.72
C VAL A 51 -6.21 -3.16 6.42
N ASP A 52 -7.09 -4.15 6.53
CA ASP A 52 -7.89 -4.68 5.43
C ASP A 52 -9.11 -5.43 5.98
N HIS A 53 -10.26 -5.29 5.37
CA HIS A 53 -11.50 -5.95 5.81
C HIS A 53 -11.81 -7.23 5.04
N ASP A 54 -11.09 -7.47 3.94
CA ASP A 54 -11.35 -8.60 3.05
C ASP A 54 -10.75 -9.90 3.57
N THR A 55 -11.31 -11.00 3.07
CA THR A 55 -10.69 -12.32 3.09
C THR A 55 -9.94 -12.59 1.78
N VAL A 56 -9.00 -13.51 1.82
CA VAL A 56 -8.29 -14.00 0.64
C VAL A 56 -9.26 -14.78 -0.25
N SER A 57 -9.39 -14.40 -1.51
CA SER A 57 -10.18 -15.14 -2.51
C SER A 57 -9.30 -15.83 -3.55
N LEU A 58 -9.85 -16.86 -4.20
CA LEU A 58 -9.16 -17.64 -5.25
C LEU A 58 -8.67 -16.72 -6.39
N THR A 59 -9.46 -15.73 -6.78
CA THR A 59 -9.14 -14.80 -7.86
C THR A 59 -8.03 -13.80 -7.51
N ASN A 60 -7.59 -13.77 -6.25
CA ASN A 60 -6.45 -12.96 -5.81
C ASN A 60 -5.09 -13.61 -6.10
N ILE A 61 -5.05 -14.94 -6.32
CA ILE A 61 -3.81 -15.72 -6.43
C ILE A 61 -2.91 -15.21 -7.55
N ASN A 62 -3.49 -14.71 -8.63
CA ASN A 62 -2.72 -14.23 -9.78
C ASN A 62 -1.82 -13.01 -9.48
N ARG A 63 -2.06 -12.27 -8.36
CA ARG A 63 -1.35 -10.99 -8.12
C ARG A 63 -1.14 -10.59 -6.67
N GLN A 64 -1.82 -11.22 -5.71
CA GLN A 64 -1.70 -10.88 -4.29
C GLN A 64 -0.75 -11.85 -3.58
N LEU A 65 0.30 -11.32 -2.94
CA LEU A 65 1.32 -12.10 -2.23
C LEU A 65 0.72 -13.03 -1.17
N LEU A 66 -0.31 -12.57 -0.47
CA LEU A 66 -0.97 -13.29 0.63
C LEU A 66 -1.89 -14.40 0.14
N ALA A 67 -2.23 -14.39 -1.16
CA ALA A 67 -3.20 -15.31 -1.73
C ALA A 67 -2.51 -16.60 -2.22
N LEU A 68 -2.69 -17.65 -1.47
CA LEU A 68 -2.28 -19.01 -1.75
C LEU A 68 -3.49 -19.94 -1.60
N HIS A 69 -3.47 -21.13 -2.20
CA HIS A 69 -4.53 -22.12 -1.96
C HIS A 69 -4.73 -22.41 -0.47
N SER A 70 -3.66 -22.38 0.32
CA SER A 70 -3.68 -22.61 1.77
C SER A 70 -4.21 -21.42 2.60
N THR A 71 -4.34 -20.25 2.00
CA THR A 71 -4.81 -19.03 2.70
C THR A 71 -6.18 -18.55 2.24
N VAL A 72 -6.76 -19.15 1.18
CA VAL A 72 -8.13 -18.82 0.73
C VAL A 72 -9.11 -18.92 1.89
N GLY A 73 -9.92 -17.88 2.08
CA GLY A 73 -10.88 -17.76 3.18
C GLY A 73 -10.33 -17.14 4.47
N LEU A 74 -9.00 -17.01 4.62
CA LEU A 74 -8.42 -16.31 5.77
C LEU A 74 -8.54 -14.79 5.60
N SER A 75 -8.63 -14.07 6.71
CA SER A 75 -8.49 -12.61 6.73
C SER A 75 -7.15 -12.20 6.13
N LYS A 76 -7.15 -11.20 5.23
CA LYS A 76 -5.92 -10.66 4.64
C LYS A 76 -5.02 -10.05 5.71
N ALA A 77 -5.59 -9.34 6.68
CA ALA A 77 -4.84 -8.72 7.77
C ALA A 77 -4.13 -9.78 8.64
N GLU A 78 -4.82 -10.85 9.01
CA GLU A 78 -4.24 -11.95 9.78
C GLU A 78 -3.23 -12.76 8.97
N ALA A 79 -3.47 -13.02 7.69
CA ALA A 79 -2.50 -13.69 6.81
C ALA A 79 -1.21 -12.88 6.68
N ALA A 80 -1.33 -11.55 6.52
CA ALA A 80 -0.19 -10.64 6.49
C ALA A 80 0.57 -10.62 7.82
N LYS A 81 -0.13 -10.55 8.96
CA LYS A 81 0.48 -10.57 10.29
C LYS A 81 1.30 -11.83 10.52
N ARG A 82 0.75 -13.01 10.22
CA ARG A 82 1.47 -14.30 10.34
C ARG A 82 2.75 -14.28 9.49
N ARG A 83 2.66 -13.77 8.27
CA ARG A 83 3.80 -13.69 7.37
C ARG A 83 4.86 -12.71 7.86
N VAL A 84 4.48 -11.54 8.37
CA VAL A 84 5.43 -10.59 8.96
C VAL A 84 6.17 -11.19 10.14
N LEU A 85 5.46 -11.86 11.05
CA LEU A 85 6.06 -12.48 12.24
C LEU A 85 6.98 -13.66 11.90
N ASP A 86 6.76 -14.34 10.77
CA ASP A 86 7.66 -15.39 10.27
C ASP A 86 8.95 -14.79 9.64
N ILE A 87 8.88 -13.56 9.11
CA ILE A 87 10.03 -12.81 8.57
C ILE A 87 10.81 -12.09 9.68
N ASN A 88 10.09 -11.39 10.55
CA ASN A 88 10.62 -10.58 11.63
C ASN A 88 9.85 -10.87 12.93
N PRO A 89 10.27 -11.88 13.70
CA PRO A 89 9.57 -12.29 14.94
C PRO A 89 9.53 -11.20 16.03
N GLU A 90 10.43 -10.23 15.98
CA GLU A 90 10.50 -9.13 16.94
C GLU A 90 9.56 -7.96 16.58
N ALA A 91 8.96 -7.96 15.39
CA ALA A 91 8.07 -6.89 14.96
C ALA A 91 6.77 -6.86 15.78
N LYS A 92 6.32 -5.66 16.11
CA LYS A 92 5.00 -5.43 16.72
C LYS A 92 3.97 -5.30 15.61
N VAL A 93 3.10 -6.29 15.43
CA VAL A 93 2.14 -6.32 14.33
C VAL A 93 0.71 -6.31 14.85
N VAL A 94 -0.05 -5.31 14.44
CA VAL A 94 -1.48 -5.21 14.71
C VAL A 94 -2.26 -5.44 13.42
N ALA A 95 -3.12 -6.46 13.41
CA ALA A 95 -4.04 -6.72 12.31
C ALA A 95 -5.39 -6.05 12.61
N HIS A 96 -5.86 -5.21 11.71
CA HIS A 96 -7.15 -4.54 11.77
C HIS A 96 -8.04 -5.11 10.65
N GLU A 97 -8.92 -6.03 11.02
CA GLU A 97 -9.93 -6.60 10.12
C GLU A 97 -11.11 -5.64 9.96
N LYS A 98 -10.83 -4.44 9.45
CA LYS A 98 -11.79 -3.35 9.36
C LYS A 98 -11.77 -2.69 8.00
N PHE A 99 -12.96 -2.33 7.52
CA PHE A 99 -13.08 -1.41 6.40
C PHE A 99 -12.61 -0.02 6.82
N TYR A 100 -11.73 0.59 6.02
CA TYR A 100 -11.36 1.98 6.22
C TYR A 100 -12.12 2.90 5.26
N GLY A 101 -12.81 3.86 5.81
CA GLY A 101 -13.56 4.89 5.09
C GLY A 101 -13.83 6.10 5.99
N PRO A 102 -14.55 7.11 5.50
CA PRO A 102 -14.86 8.31 6.27
C PRO A 102 -15.49 8.03 7.65
N ASP A 103 -16.38 7.03 7.72
CA ASP A 103 -17.12 6.70 8.93
C ASP A 103 -16.28 5.98 10.00
N THR A 104 -15.22 5.27 9.57
CA THR A 104 -14.34 4.52 10.47
C THR A 104 -12.99 5.20 10.70
N ALA A 105 -12.72 6.30 10.00
CA ALA A 105 -11.43 6.99 10.07
C ALA A 105 -11.07 7.49 11.48
N ALA A 106 -12.06 7.78 12.33
CA ALA A 106 -11.84 8.22 13.71
C ALA A 106 -11.37 7.11 14.66
N GLU A 107 -11.46 5.84 14.25
CA GLU A 107 -10.99 4.70 15.04
C GLU A 107 -9.45 4.51 14.99
N PHE A 108 -8.77 5.26 14.14
CA PHE A 108 -7.32 5.17 13.95
C PHE A 108 -6.65 6.45 14.44
N ASP A 109 -5.65 6.29 15.31
CA ASP A 109 -4.80 7.39 15.77
C ASP A 109 -3.60 7.56 14.83
N PHE A 110 -3.71 8.56 13.95
CA PHE A 110 -2.69 8.85 12.95
C PHE A 110 -1.41 9.47 13.56
N THR A 111 -1.50 10.04 14.76
CA THR A 111 -0.32 10.63 15.44
C THR A 111 0.66 9.57 15.96
N GLY A 112 0.19 8.33 16.10
CA GLY A 112 0.99 7.20 16.54
C GLY A 112 1.79 6.51 15.43
N TYR A 113 1.72 6.99 14.17
CA TYR A 113 2.44 6.42 13.03
C TYR A 113 3.55 7.34 12.56
N ASP A 114 4.71 6.78 12.24
CA ASP A 114 5.82 7.49 11.59
C ASP A 114 5.60 7.61 10.08
N TYR A 115 4.84 6.70 9.50
CA TYR A 115 4.49 6.72 8.08
C TYR A 115 3.17 6.00 7.79
N ILE A 116 2.46 6.46 6.77
CA ILE A 116 1.22 5.85 6.29
C ILE A 116 1.38 5.47 4.82
N VAL A 117 1.00 4.25 4.48
CA VAL A 117 0.88 3.78 3.09
C VAL A 117 -0.58 3.55 2.75
N ASP A 118 -1.06 4.25 1.74
CA ASP A 118 -2.37 4.07 1.17
C ASP A 118 -2.30 3.18 -0.08
N ALA A 119 -2.74 1.94 0.05
CA ALA A 119 -2.90 0.98 -1.04
C ALA A 119 -4.37 0.56 -1.26
N ILE A 120 -5.33 1.37 -0.78
CA ILE A 120 -6.76 1.18 -1.00
C ILE A 120 -7.12 1.58 -2.44
N ASP A 121 -8.23 1.12 -2.96
CA ASP A 121 -8.65 1.35 -4.34
C ASP A 121 -9.86 2.31 -4.50
N THR A 122 -10.42 2.81 -3.41
CA THR A 122 -11.57 3.74 -3.42
C THR A 122 -11.16 5.18 -3.18
N VAL A 123 -11.69 6.11 -3.99
CA VAL A 123 -11.34 7.54 -3.93
C VAL A 123 -11.72 8.16 -2.57
N THR A 124 -12.89 7.83 -2.04
CA THR A 124 -13.38 8.37 -0.77
C THR A 124 -12.48 8.00 0.40
N ALA A 125 -12.06 6.73 0.48
CA ALA A 125 -11.16 6.27 1.52
C ALA A 125 -9.75 6.90 1.38
N LYS A 126 -9.22 7.01 0.15
CA LYS A 126 -7.95 7.71 -0.10
C LYS A 126 -7.96 9.15 0.37
N LEU A 127 -9.03 9.86 0.10
CA LEU A 127 -9.18 11.25 0.56
C LEU A 127 -9.26 11.33 2.07
N ALA A 128 -10.03 10.44 2.72
CA ALA A 128 -10.09 10.37 4.18
C ALA A 128 -8.72 10.06 4.81
N LEU A 129 -7.90 9.17 4.19
CA LEU A 129 -6.51 8.93 4.63
C LEU A 129 -5.65 10.18 4.53
N ILE A 130 -5.71 10.89 3.39
CA ILE A 130 -4.94 12.12 3.20
C ILE A 130 -5.38 13.18 4.20
N ASP A 131 -6.70 13.37 4.41
CA ASP A 131 -7.26 14.32 5.37
C ASP A 131 -6.72 14.08 6.78
N ARG A 132 -6.76 12.82 7.24
CA ARG A 132 -6.29 12.44 8.58
C ARG A 132 -4.77 12.54 8.71
N ALA A 133 -4.02 12.08 7.71
CA ALA A 133 -2.57 12.17 7.70
C ALA A 133 -2.10 13.63 7.76
N LYS A 134 -2.72 14.53 6.96
CA LYS A 134 -2.40 15.97 6.99
C LYS A 134 -2.75 16.60 8.33
N ALA A 135 -3.90 16.27 8.91
CA ALA A 135 -4.29 16.78 10.23
C ALA A 135 -3.33 16.33 11.34
N ALA A 136 -2.80 15.12 11.26
CA ALA A 136 -1.84 14.58 12.22
C ALA A 136 -0.38 15.01 11.95
N GLY A 137 -0.08 15.58 10.77
CA GLY A 137 1.28 15.86 10.34
C GLY A 137 2.09 14.61 9.97
N THR A 138 1.43 13.46 9.81
CA THR A 138 2.07 12.18 9.51
C THR A 138 2.33 12.04 8.01
N PRO A 139 3.55 11.68 7.58
CA PRO A 139 3.85 11.42 6.17
C PRO A 139 2.96 10.33 5.58
N ILE A 140 2.49 10.54 4.35
CA ILE A 140 1.69 9.56 3.60
C ILE A 140 2.19 9.39 2.17
N LEU A 141 2.21 8.14 1.69
CA LEU A 141 2.41 7.80 0.28
C LEU A 141 1.22 7.00 -0.23
N CYS A 142 0.56 7.54 -1.26
CA CYS A 142 -0.62 6.92 -1.85
C CYS A 142 -0.27 6.17 -3.14
N CYS A 143 -0.68 4.92 -3.26
CA CYS A 143 -0.66 4.19 -4.52
C CYS A 143 -1.86 4.57 -5.37
N LEU A 144 -1.63 4.99 -6.62
CA LEU A 144 -2.70 5.20 -7.58
C LEU A 144 -2.93 3.95 -8.46
N GLY A 145 -3.62 4.07 -9.60
CA GLY A 145 -4.07 2.92 -10.39
C GLY A 145 -2.93 2.06 -10.94
N THR A 146 -2.91 0.77 -10.60
CA THR A 146 -1.98 -0.25 -11.09
C THR A 146 -2.64 -1.26 -12.03
N GLY A 147 -3.96 -1.22 -12.17
CA GLY A 147 -4.72 -2.11 -13.07
C GLY A 147 -4.61 -1.72 -14.54
N ASN A 148 -4.89 -2.67 -15.43
CA ASN A 148 -4.86 -2.52 -16.88
C ASN A 148 -3.49 -2.04 -17.42
N LYS A 149 -2.40 -2.63 -16.90
CA LYS A 149 -1.02 -2.27 -17.20
C LYS A 149 -0.15 -3.50 -17.32
N LEU A 150 0.92 -3.40 -18.13
CA LEU A 150 1.89 -4.47 -18.36
C LEU A 150 3.34 -4.00 -18.20
N ASP A 151 3.60 -2.69 -18.11
CA ASP A 151 4.95 -2.13 -17.99
C ASP A 151 5.17 -1.49 -16.61
N PRO A 152 5.74 -2.21 -15.65
CA PRO A 152 6.03 -1.68 -14.33
C PRO A 152 7.18 -0.65 -14.32
N THR A 153 7.97 -0.53 -15.40
CA THR A 153 9.04 0.48 -15.51
C THR A 153 8.48 1.89 -15.67
N LYS A 154 7.19 2.03 -15.98
CA LYS A 154 6.48 3.31 -16.11
C LYS A 154 6.00 3.89 -14.79
N PHE A 155 6.25 3.20 -13.65
CA PHE A 155 5.92 3.78 -12.34
C PHE A 155 6.86 4.92 -11.97
N GLN A 156 6.28 5.95 -11.38
CA GLN A 156 6.97 7.12 -10.84
C GLN A 156 6.40 7.48 -9.47
N ILE A 157 7.28 7.92 -8.56
CA ILE A 157 6.89 8.52 -7.28
C ILE A 157 7.11 10.03 -7.40
N THR A 158 6.06 10.80 -7.13
CA THR A 158 6.09 12.27 -7.24
C THR A 158 4.98 12.92 -6.39
N ASP A 159 4.91 14.24 -6.41
CA ASP A 159 3.75 14.98 -5.88
C ASP A 159 2.53 14.77 -6.77
N ILE A 160 1.34 14.66 -6.17
CA ILE A 160 0.06 14.45 -6.89
C ILE A 160 -0.16 15.50 -7.98
N SER A 161 0.28 16.75 -7.78
CA SER A 161 0.13 17.84 -8.76
C SER A 161 0.90 17.61 -10.06
N LYS A 162 1.97 16.81 -10.03
CA LYS A 162 2.85 16.49 -11.17
C LYS A 162 2.45 15.22 -11.92
N THR A 163 1.37 14.56 -11.51
CA THR A 163 0.91 13.33 -12.16
C THR A 163 0.27 13.58 -13.52
N SER A 164 0.29 12.57 -14.40
CA SER A 164 -0.28 12.62 -15.76
C SER A 164 -0.96 11.29 -16.10
N VAL A 165 -1.56 11.17 -17.26
CA VAL A 165 -2.09 9.92 -17.88
C VAL A 165 -3.13 9.18 -17.03
N CYS A 166 -2.80 8.75 -15.81
CA CYS A 166 -3.62 7.90 -14.95
C CYS A 166 -5.00 8.51 -14.63
N PRO A 167 -6.14 7.83 -14.93
CA PRO A 167 -7.48 8.36 -14.65
C PRO A 167 -7.73 8.61 -13.16
N LEU A 168 -7.28 7.68 -12.28
CA LEU A 168 -7.41 7.84 -10.84
C LEU A 168 -6.60 9.05 -10.34
N ALA A 169 -5.38 9.25 -10.88
CA ALA A 169 -4.56 10.41 -10.55
C ALA A 169 -5.26 11.73 -10.92
N ARG A 170 -5.99 11.76 -12.05
CA ARG A 170 -6.75 12.95 -12.47
C ARG A 170 -7.83 13.30 -11.44
N VAL A 171 -8.57 12.31 -10.95
CA VAL A 171 -9.60 12.51 -9.93
C VAL A 171 -8.97 12.98 -8.63
N MET A 172 -7.96 12.26 -8.12
CA MET A 172 -7.28 12.58 -6.86
C MET A 172 -6.65 13.98 -6.89
N ARG A 173 -5.98 14.35 -7.99
CA ARG A 173 -5.39 15.69 -8.17
C ARG A 173 -6.43 16.80 -8.06
N LYS A 174 -7.59 16.61 -8.72
CA LYS A 174 -8.71 17.58 -8.66
C LYS A 174 -9.24 17.71 -7.23
N GLU A 175 -9.44 16.59 -6.54
CA GLU A 175 -9.99 16.59 -5.19
C GLU A 175 -8.99 17.12 -4.15
N CYS A 176 -7.70 16.81 -4.28
CA CYS A 176 -6.65 17.40 -3.43
C CYS A 176 -6.55 18.93 -3.65
N ALA A 177 -6.60 19.40 -4.91
CA ALA A 177 -6.56 20.82 -5.20
C ALA A 177 -7.76 21.57 -4.59
N LYS A 178 -8.97 21.02 -4.65
CA LYS A 178 -10.17 21.61 -4.01
C LYS A 178 -10.02 21.75 -2.50
N ARG A 179 -9.28 20.83 -1.83
CA ARG A 179 -9.01 20.83 -0.39
C ARG A 179 -7.78 21.66 0.00
N GLY A 180 -7.08 22.24 -1.00
CA GLY A 180 -5.85 23.01 -0.77
C GLY A 180 -4.66 22.14 -0.33
N TYR A 181 -4.69 20.81 -0.58
CA TYR A 181 -3.60 19.92 -0.19
C TYR A 181 -2.41 20.07 -1.13
N GLN A 182 -1.25 20.28 -0.53
CA GLN A 182 0.05 20.29 -1.18
C GLN A 182 0.95 19.18 -0.61
N GLY A 183 1.96 18.78 -1.37
CA GLY A 183 2.96 17.81 -0.90
C GLY A 183 2.37 16.41 -0.65
N VAL A 184 1.38 15.97 -1.43
CA VAL A 184 0.85 14.61 -1.35
C VAL A 184 1.70 13.71 -2.24
N LYS A 185 2.54 12.88 -1.63
CA LYS A 185 3.40 11.92 -2.34
C LYS A 185 2.58 10.77 -2.87
N VAL A 186 2.74 10.45 -4.15
CA VAL A 186 2.00 9.36 -4.81
C VAL A 186 2.90 8.52 -5.71
N LEU A 187 2.58 7.22 -5.82
CA LEU A 187 3.06 6.37 -6.89
C LEU A 187 1.98 6.28 -7.96
N PHE A 188 2.34 6.55 -9.21
CA PHE A 188 1.46 6.43 -10.37
C PHE A 188 2.23 5.89 -11.58
N SER A 189 1.51 5.43 -12.60
CA SER A 189 2.12 4.98 -13.85
C SER A 189 1.85 5.97 -14.98
N THR A 190 2.84 6.17 -15.82
CA THR A 190 2.74 6.92 -17.09
C THR A 190 2.32 6.05 -18.27
N GLU A 191 2.09 4.75 -18.05
CA GLU A 191 1.52 3.85 -19.05
C GLU A 191 0.04 4.14 -19.26
N ASP A 192 -0.41 4.22 -20.51
CA ASP A 192 -1.81 4.28 -20.84
C ASP A 192 -2.53 3.00 -20.46
N PRO A 193 -3.75 3.05 -19.88
CA PRO A 193 -4.49 1.85 -19.56
C PRO A 193 -4.79 1.02 -20.79
N ILE A 194 -4.47 -0.27 -20.73
CA ILE A 194 -4.75 -1.23 -21.80
C ILE A 194 -6.21 -1.65 -21.71
N ALA A 195 -6.91 -1.67 -22.84
CA ALA A 195 -8.27 -2.19 -22.90
C ALA A 195 -8.31 -3.69 -22.56
N ALA A 196 -9.26 -4.09 -21.72
CA ALA A 196 -9.48 -5.51 -21.44
C ALA A 196 -9.81 -6.25 -22.72
N LYS A 197 -9.17 -7.40 -22.93
CA LYS A 197 -9.42 -8.25 -24.13
C LYS A 197 -10.65 -9.14 -23.98
N LEU A 198 -11.07 -9.38 -22.74
CA LEU A 198 -12.21 -10.22 -22.39
C LEU A 198 -13.03 -9.51 -21.32
N GLU A 199 -14.33 -9.80 -21.28
CA GLU A 199 -15.20 -9.39 -20.17
C GLU A 199 -14.90 -10.24 -18.92
N SER A 200 -15.00 -9.62 -17.74
CA SER A 200 -14.85 -10.36 -16.49
C SER A 200 -16.08 -11.23 -16.24
N THR A 201 -15.84 -12.45 -15.77
CA THR A 201 -16.89 -13.35 -15.25
C THR A 201 -17.12 -13.16 -13.74
N GLU A 202 -16.33 -12.33 -13.07
CA GLU A 202 -16.50 -12.01 -11.66
C GLU A 202 -17.63 -10.98 -11.48
N GLU A 203 -18.37 -11.11 -10.38
CA GLU A 203 -19.37 -10.11 -10.01
C GLU A 203 -18.70 -8.76 -9.72
N LEU A 204 -19.31 -7.70 -10.23
CA LEU A 204 -18.80 -6.35 -10.01
C LEU A 204 -19.10 -5.91 -8.58
N PRO A 205 -18.09 -5.45 -7.82
CA PRO A 205 -18.33 -4.79 -6.54
C PRO A 205 -19.29 -3.60 -6.72
N GLU A 206 -20.10 -3.34 -5.71
CA GLU A 206 -21.07 -2.25 -5.72
C GLU A 206 -20.41 -0.90 -6.09
N GLY A 207 -21.03 -0.17 -7.03
CA GLY A 207 -20.51 1.13 -7.49
C GLY A 207 -19.40 1.06 -8.55
N ARG A 208 -18.92 -0.12 -8.95
CA ARG A 208 -17.92 -0.28 -10.02
C ARG A 208 -18.56 -0.54 -11.38
N ARG A 209 -17.99 0.08 -12.42
CA ARG A 209 -18.43 -0.12 -13.83
C ARG A 209 -17.71 -1.27 -14.53
N SER A 210 -16.51 -1.64 -14.05
CA SER A 210 -15.70 -2.74 -14.60
C SER A 210 -14.65 -3.17 -13.59
N LEU A 211 -14.18 -4.42 -13.69
CA LEU A 211 -13.01 -4.91 -12.99
C LEU A 211 -11.77 -4.66 -13.85
N PRO A 212 -10.73 -3.99 -13.31
CA PRO A 212 -9.49 -3.81 -14.06
C PRO A 212 -8.74 -5.14 -14.14
N GLY A 213 -8.20 -5.46 -15.31
CA GLY A 213 -7.26 -6.55 -15.47
C GLY A 213 -6.00 -6.31 -14.67
N SER A 214 -5.35 -7.36 -14.21
CA SER A 214 -4.10 -7.27 -13.45
C SER A 214 -3.23 -8.51 -13.68
N VAL A 215 -1.91 -8.31 -13.54
CA VAL A 215 -0.88 -9.35 -13.63
C VAL A 215 0.04 -9.28 -12.41
N ALA A 216 0.74 -10.37 -12.11
CA ALA A 216 1.52 -10.47 -10.87
C ALA A 216 2.62 -9.38 -10.75
N PHE A 217 3.33 -9.09 -11.83
CA PHE A 217 4.54 -8.27 -11.81
C PHE A 217 4.30 -6.75 -11.82
N VAL A 218 3.08 -6.27 -12.04
CA VAL A 218 2.79 -4.83 -12.04
C VAL A 218 2.49 -4.32 -10.64
N PRO A 219 1.45 -4.79 -9.93
CA PRO A 219 1.18 -4.30 -8.57
C PRO A 219 2.29 -4.68 -7.57
N SER A 220 3.00 -5.80 -7.79
CA SER A 220 4.12 -6.18 -6.93
C SER A 220 5.28 -5.19 -7.00
N VAL A 221 5.68 -4.78 -8.20
CA VAL A 221 6.73 -3.76 -8.39
C VAL A 221 6.29 -2.42 -7.80
N ALA A 222 5.03 -2.03 -7.97
CA ALA A 222 4.49 -0.82 -7.32
C ALA A 222 4.65 -0.89 -5.79
N GLY A 223 4.31 -2.01 -5.17
CA GLY A 223 4.47 -2.21 -3.72
C GLY A 223 5.93 -2.14 -3.27
N LEU A 224 6.84 -2.76 -4.00
CA LEU A 224 8.28 -2.72 -3.69
C LEU A 224 8.87 -1.30 -3.83
N LEU A 225 8.46 -0.54 -4.85
CA LEU A 225 8.89 0.85 -5.03
C LEU A 225 8.39 1.74 -3.90
N ILE A 226 7.13 1.58 -3.47
CA ILE A 226 6.55 2.29 -2.33
C ILE A 226 7.34 1.99 -1.06
N ALA A 227 7.55 0.71 -0.74
CA ALA A 227 8.30 0.32 0.45
C ALA A 227 9.73 0.87 0.45
N GLY A 228 10.41 0.83 -0.69
CA GLY A 228 11.75 1.41 -0.84
C GLY A 228 11.78 2.92 -0.60
N GLU A 229 10.73 3.65 -1.02
CA GLU A 229 10.60 5.09 -0.75
C GLU A 229 10.32 5.35 0.73
N VAL A 230 9.41 4.58 1.35
CA VAL A 230 9.11 4.68 2.79
C VAL A 230 10.37 4.44 3.63
N VAL A 231 11.13 3.38 3.33
CA VAL A 231 12.40 3.09 4.03
C VAL A 231 13.37 4.26 3.92
N LYS A 232 13.55 4.83 2.71
CA LYS A 232 14.42 6.00 2.50
C LYS A 232 13.95 7.24 3.27
N ASP A 233 12.66 7.47 3.36
CA ASP A 233 12.11 8.59 4.12
C ASP A 233 12.30 8.40 5.64
N LEU A 234 12.10 7.18 6.16
CA LEU A 234 12.25 6.87 7.59
C LEU A 234 13.69 6.99 8.10
N ILE A 235 14.67 6.72 7.24
CA ILE A 235 16.09 6.75 7.65
C ILE A 235 16.77 8.13 7.47
N ARG A 236 16.11 9.08 6.81
CA ARG A 236 16.60 10.48 6.72
C ARG A 236 16.50 11.16 8.08
#